data_75f762dda946d79f7261e58b9e2e0cbe
#
_entry.id   75f762dda946d79f7261e58b9e2e0cbe
#
_cell.length_a   1.000
_cell.length_b   1.000
_cell.length_c   1.000
_cell.angle_alpha   90.00
_cell.angle_beta   90.00
_cell.angle_gamma   90.00
#
_symmetry.space_group_name_H-M   'P 1'
#
loop_
_entity.id
_entity.type
_entity.pdbx_description
1 polymer ?
#
loop_
_entity_poly.entity_id
_entity_poly.type
_entity_poly.pdbx_seq_one_letter_code
_entity_poly.pdbx_strand_id
1 'polypeptide(L)'
;GKYRPHNWKDVRIMKFMIKHEAKGRMRIHAVQNRMSYAQADTLLYFLHSQKEVTFAKVYDRTCDAVISYVGDRQTIIELLRGFHYEDVEVPEGLIENSGRELNNTYQEKLIGKIVFHYARRWILPYPIRICLTSLRSVKYIWKGLTTLAAGKIEVPVLDATAIGVSVLRGDFNTAGSIMFMLGIGELLEEWTHKKSVDDLARTMSLNVGKVWLVSGGQEVLVPTSQIKAGDKVVVHMGNIIPFDGVVAEGEAMVNQASLTGESVPVRKTVES
;
A
#
# COMPACT_ATOMS: atom_id res chain seq x y z
N GLY A 1 15.68 11.67 13.40
CA GLY A 1 16.42 10.60 14.06
C GLY A 1 16.59 9.46 13.08
N LYS A 2 17.85 9.12 12.74
CA LYS A 2 18.17 8.02 11.80
C LYS A 2 17.68 6.71 12.39
N TYR A 3 16.67 6.11 11.78
CA TYR A 3 16.27 4.74 12.05
C TYR A 3 17.38 3.81 11.54
N ARG A 4 18.18 3.26 12.46
CA ARG A 4 19.09 2.15 12.18
C ARG A 4 18.38 0.86 12.54
N PRO A 5 17.96 0.03 11.58
CA PRO A 5 17.45 -1.29 11.90
C PRO A 5 18.57 -2.16 12.44
N HIS A 6 18.25 -2.91 13.48
CA HIS A 6 19.15 -3.83 14.17
C HIS A 6 19.61 -4.95 13.25
N ASN A 7 20.91 -5.14 13.17
CA ASN A 7 21.63 -6.36 12.73
C ASN A 7 21.66 -6.71 11.24
N TRP A 8 22.38 -5.89 10.45
CA TRP A 8 22.68 -6.16 9.02
C TRP A 8 24.02 -6.90 8.77
N LYS A 9 24.68 -7.43 9.81
CA LYS A 9 26.12 -7.80 9.72
C LYS A 9 26.47 -8.99 8.82
N ASP A 10 25.53 -9.72 8.23
CA ASP A 10 25.86 -10.98 7.55
C ASP A 10 25.52 -11.08 6.04
N VAL A 11 25.03 -10.04 5.37
CA VAL A 11 24.72 -10.15 3.93
C VAL A 11 25.33 -8.99 3.15
N ARG A 12 26.64 -9.08 2.89
CA ARG A 12 27.39 -8.06 2.12
C ARG A 12 27.17 -8.11 0.61
N ILE A 13 26.67 -9.20 0.05
CA ILE A 13 26.42 -9.37 -1.39
C ILE A 13 25.13 -10.16 -1.55
N MET A 14 24.17 -9.64 -2.32
CA MET A 14 22.98 -10.41 -2.64
C MET A 14 23.34 -11.58 -3.58
N LYS A 15 23.38 -12.80 -3.03
CA LYS A 15 23.44 -14.01 -3.85
C LYS A 15 22.04 -14.33 -4.33
N PHE A 16 21.88 -14.62 -5.61
CA PHE A 16 20.58 -14.97 -6.19
C PHE A 16 20.69 -16.14 -7.16
N MET A 17 19.57 -16.82 -7.38
CA MET A 17 19.39 -17.86 -8.39
C MET A 17 18.23 -17.47 -9.30
N ILE A 18 18.36 -17.76 -10.59
CA ILE A 18 17.26 -17.59 -11.53
C ILE A 18 16.37 -18.83 -11.44
N LYS A 19 15.12 -18.65 -10.96
CA LYS A 19 14.13 -19.74 -10.85
C LYS A 19 13.42 -20.01 -12.15
N HIS A 20 13.08 -18.95 -12.85
CA HIS A 20 12.33 -19.01 -14.10
C HIS A 20 12.67 -17.81 -14.97
N GLU A 21 12.75 -18.04 -16.27
CA GLU A 21 13.08 -17.02 -17.24
C GLU A 21 12.20 -17.16 -18.49
N ALA A 22 11.73 -16.05 -19.03
CA ALA A 22 11.08 -15.92 -20.31
C ALA A 22 11.63 -14.67 -21.01
N LYS A 23 11.37 -14.49 -22.30
CA LYS A 23 11.84 -13.32 -23.05
C LYS A 23 11.37 -12.01 -22.39
N GLY A 24 12.32 -11.20 -21.92
CA GLY A 24 12.04 -9.92 -21.26
C GLY A 24 11.49 -10.03 -19.83
N ARG A 25 11.51 -11.24 -19.22
CA ARG A 25 11.04 -11.44 -17.85
C ARG A 25 11.82 -12.52 -17.14
N MET A 26 12.25 -12.26 -15.92
CA MET A 26 12.91 -13.25 -15.07
C MET A 26 12.33 -13.26 -13.66
N ARG A 27 12.37 -14.44 -13.04
CA ARG A 27 12.11 -14.62 -11.62
C ARG A 27 13.38 -15.08 -10.95
N ILE A 28 13.85 -14.30 -10.00
CA ILE A 28 15.04 -14.61 -9.20
C ILE A 28 14.63 -14.98 -7.78
N HIS A 29 15.47 -15.76 -7.13
CA HIS A 29 15.39 -16.07 -5.71
C HIS A 29 16.65 -15.53 -5.03
N ALA A 30 16.49 -14.63 -4.07
CA ALA A 30 17.59 -14.18 -3.23
C ALA A 30 17.94 -15.30 -2.24
N VAL A 31 19.22 -15.72 -2.23
CA VAL A 31 19.71 -16.81 -1.37
C VAL A 31 19.88 -16.29 0.04
N GLN A 32 18.76 -16.18 0.76
CA GLN A 32 18.70 -15.80 2.16
C GLN A 32 17.51 -16.48 2.85
N ASN A 33 17.62 -16.75 4.14
CA ASN A 33 16.59 -17.48 4.88
C ASN A 33 15.31 -16.67 5.07
N ARG A 34 15.42 -15.36 5.20
CA ARG A 34 14.32 -14.40 5.39
C ARG A 34 14.68 -13.08 4.74
N MET A 35 13.68 -12.45 4.16
CA MET A 35 13.76 -11.09 3.66
C MET A 35 12.89 -10.21 4.57
N SER A 36 13.49 -9.16 5.15
CA SER A 36 12.72 -8.16 5.90
C SER A 36 11.91 -7.30 4.95
N TYR A 37 10.87 -6.64 5.47
CA TYR A 37 10.07 -5.70 4.67
C TYR A 37 10.93 -4.56 4.11
N ALA A 38 11.85 -4.04 4.92
CA ALA A 38 12.79 -3.01 4.48
C ALA A 38 13.70 -3.51 3.35
N GLN A 39 14.24 -4.73 3.44
CA GLN A 39 15.03 -5.34 2.36
C GLN A 39 14.22 -5.51 1.08
N ALA A 40 12.98 -5.98 1.19
CA ALA A 40 12.12 -6.16 0.04
C ALA A 40 11.79 -4.83 -0.64
N ASP A 41 11.55 -3.78 0.13
CA ASP A 41 11.24 -2.45 -0.39
C ASP A 41 12.50 -1.76 -0.95
N THR A 42 13.68 -1.97 -0.35
CA THR A 42 14.97 -1.50 -0.88
C THR A 42 15.28 -2.14 -2.23
N LEU A 43 15.12 -3.47 -2.35
CA LEU A 43 15.32 -4.18 -3.61
C LEU A 43 14.32 -3.70 -4.67
N LEU A 44 13.05 -3.53 -4.29
CA LEU A 44 12.03 -3.03 -5.20
C LEU A 44 12.35 -1.62 -5.70
N TYR A 45 12.75 -0.73 -4.81
CA TYR A 45 13.17 0.63 -5.15
C TYR A 45 14.37 0.65 -6.09
N PHE A 46 15.40 -0.15 -5.78
CA PHE A 46 16.56 -0.29 -6.64
C PHE A 46 16.18 -0.75 -8.05
N LEU A 47 15.33 -1.78 -8.15
CA LEU A 47 14.88 -2.28 -9.46
C LEU A 47 14.10 -1.22 -10.25
N HIS A 48 13.20 -0.50 -9.59
CA HIS A 48 12.43 0.58 -10.25
C HIS A 48 13.30 1.77 -10.68
N SER A 49 14.44 2.00 -10.04
CA SER A 49 15.37 3.07 -10.42
C SER A 49 16.19 2.75 -11.69
N GLN A 50 16.19 1.50 -12.14
CA GLN A 50 16.93 1.08 -13.33
C GLN A 50 16.13 1.35 -14.61
N LYS A 51 16.81 1.89 -15.64
CA LYS A 51 16.17 2.24 -16.91
C LYS A 51 15.63 1.03 -17.68
N GLU A 52 16.33 -0.08 -17.55
CA GLU A 52 16.06 -1.32 -18.26
C GLU A 52 14.87 -2.08 -17.65
N VAL A 53 14.49 -1.78 -16.41
CA VAL A 53 13.40 -2.45 -15.68
C VAL A 53 12.08 -1.74 -15.94
N THR A 54 11.15 -2.44 -16.56
CA THR A 54 9.80 -1.93 -16.85
C THR A 54 8.79 -2.29 -15.77
N PHE A 55 9.02 -3.40 -15.07
CA PHE A 55 8.19 -3.85 -13.96
C PHE A 55 9.02 -4.66 -12.98
N ALA A 56 8.81 -4.46 -11.70
CA ALA A 56 9.40 -5.28 -10.64
C ALA A 56 8.37 -5.55 -9.54
N LYS A 57 8.42 -6.76 -9.00
CA LYS A 57 7.65 -7.16 -7.81
C LYS A 57 8.49 -8.07 -6.93
N VAL A 58 8.60 -7.74 -5.66
CA VAL A 58 9.38 -8.47 -4.68
C VAL A 58 8.46 -9.15 -3.67
N TYR A 59 8.70 -10.43 -3.43
CA TYR A 59 7.97 -11.28 -2.50
C TYR A 59 8.86 -11.58 -1.29
N ASP A 60 8.64 -10.89 -0.18
CA ASP A 60 9.43 -11.01 1.04
C ASP A 60 9.39 -12.42 1.65
N ARG A 61 8.22 -13.07 1.64
CA ARG A 61 8.03 -14.40 2.23
C ARG A 61 8.81 -15.51 1.52
N THR A 62 8.92 -15.42 0.20
CA THR A 62 9.62 -16.42 -0.62
C THR A 62 11.00 -15.97 -1.03
N CYS A 63 11.41 -14.74 -0.68
CA CYS A 63 12.65 -14.11 -1.10
C CYS A 63 12.82 -14.07 -2.64
N ASP A 64 11.70 -13.98 -3.36
CA ASP A 64 11.70 -13.96 -4.82
C ASP A 64 11.47 -12.54 -5.34
N ALA A 65 12.05 -12.23 -6.49
CA ALA A 65 11.69 -11.05 -7.26
C ALA A 65 11.35 -11.42 -8.70
N VAL A 66 10.27 -10.84 -9.20
CA VAL A 66 9.86 -10.92 -10.62
C VAL A 66 10.22 -9.60 -11.28
N ILE A 67 10.99 -9.65 -12.34
CA ILE A 67 11.53 -8.50 -13.04
C ILE A 67 11.16 -8.63 -14.52
N SER A 68 10.48 -7.63 -15.06
CA SER A 68 10.32 -7.47 -16.50
C SER A 68 11.26 -6.37 -16.98
N TYR A 69 11.93 -6.60 -18.07
CA TYR A 69 12.99 -5.71 -18.55
C TYR A 69 13.01 -5.60 -20.08
N VAL A 70 13.61 -4.52 -20.56
CA VAL A 70 13.89 -4.26 -21.97
C VAL A 70 15.40 -4.20 -22.15
N GLY A 71 15.90 -4.79 -23.24
CA GLY A 71 17.33 -4.84 -23.52
C GLY A 71 17.96 -6.19 -23.22
N ASP A 72 19.26 -6.17 -22.90
CA ASP A 72 20.03 -7.40 -22.71
C ASP A 72 19.84 -8.01 -21.32
N ARG A 73 19.66 -9.31 -21.31
CA ARG A 73 19.61 -10.16 -20.12
C ARG A 73 20.82 -9.99 -19.20
N GLN A 74 22.00 -9.90 -19.79
CA GLN A 74 23.25 -9.81 -19.06
C GLN A 74 23.34 -8.53 -18.22
N THR A 75 22.80 -7.44 -18.72
CA THR A 75 22.71 -6.15 -18.01
C THR A 75 21.96 -6.29 -16.69
N ILE A 76 20.82 -6.98 -16.70
CA ILE A 76 20.03 -7.20 -15.47
C ILE A 76 20.79 -8.09 -14.47
N ILE A 77 21.50 -9.09 -14.95
CA ILE A 77 22.32 -9.96 -14.08
C ILE A 77 23.46 -9.17 -13.43
N GLU A 78 24.11 -8.28 -14.17
CA GLU A 78 25.18 -7.43 -13.63
C GLU A 78 24.66 -6.41 -12.62
N LEU A 79 23.51 -5.79 -12.89
CA LEU A 79 22.82 -4.92 -11.95
C LEU A 79 22.52 -5.64 -10.62
N LEU A 80 21.99 -6.87 -10.70
CA LEU A 80 21.68 -7.65 -9.51
C LEU A 80 22.95 -8.12 -8.76
N ARG A 81 24.03 -8.42 -9.46
CA ARG A 81 25.33 -8.77 -8.85
C ARG A 81 25.97 -7.59 -8.13
N GLY A 82 25.78 -6.38 -8.66
CA GLY A 82 26.26 -5.15 -8.05
C GLY A 82 25.36 -4.61 -6.94
N PHE A 83 24.22 -5.23 -6.69
CA PHE A 83 23.27 -4.74 -5.69
C PHE A 83 23.68 -5.10 -4.26
N HIS A 84 23.70 -4.09 -3.40
CA HIS A 84 23.91 -4.21 -1.96
C HIS A 84 22.82 -3.41 -1.23
N TYR A 85 22.21 -4.01 -0.22
CA TYR A 85 21.14 -3.35 0.53
C TYR A 85 21.60 -2.06 1.24
N GLU A 86 22.87 -2.00 1.62
CA GLU A 86 23.44 -0.86 2.37
C GLU A 86 23.79 0.34 1.48
N ASP A 87 23.97 0.12 0.18
CA ASP A 87 24.41 1.13 -0.78
C ASP A 87 23.25 1.92 -1.39
N VAL A 88 22.01 1.49 -1.14
CA VAL A 88 20.82 2.10 -1.69
C VAL A 88 20.15 2.98 -0.64
N GLU A 89 20.18 4.29 -0.86
CA GLU A 89 19.40 5.24 -0.05
C GLU A 89 17.93 5.20 -0.51
N VAL A 90 17.08 4.67 0.36
CA VAL A 90 15.64 4.57 0.12
C VAL A 90 14.93 5.74 0.80
N PRO A 91 13.98 6.43 0.13
CA PRO A 91 13.17 7.45 0.77
C PRO A 91 12.44 6.90 2.01
N GLU A 92 12.48 7.65 3.11
CA GLU A 92 11.85 7.23 4.38
C GLU A 92 10.38 6.86 4.21
N GLY A 93 9.62 7.62 3.43
CA GLY A 93 8.21 7.36 3.15
C GLY A 93 7.92 6.03 2.43
N LEU A 94 8.91 5.43 1.76
CA LEU A 94 8.73 4.14 1.10
C LEU A 94 8.72 2.98 2.10
N ILE A 95 9.57 3.05 3.13
CA ILE A 95 9.66 2.00 4.16
C ILE A 95 8.53 2.15 5.16
N GLU A 96 8.23 3.38 5.59
CA GLU A 96 7.17 3.66 6.57
C GLU A 96 5.77 3.30 6.04
N ASN A 97 5.52 3.53 4.75
CA ASN A 97 4.25 3.21 4.08
C ASN A 97 4.29 1.85 3.37
N SER A 98 5.10 0.92 3.87
CA SER A 98 5.15 -0.44 3.33
C SER A 98 3.82 -1.15 3.56
N GLY A 99 3.04 -1.37 2.51
CA GLY A 99 1.78 -2.11 2.55
C GLY A 99 1.93 -3.56 3.01
N ARG A 100 3.16 -4.06 3.14
CA ARG A 100 3.47 -5.44 3.57
C ARG A 100 3.16 -5.65 5.04
N GLU A 101 3.65 -4.77 5.92
CA GLU A 101 3.38 -4.82 7.35
C GLU A 101 1.90 -4.60 7.64
N LEU A 102 1.30 -3.61 6.98
CA LEU A 102 -0.12 -3.33 7.06
C LEU A 102 -0.96 -4.58 6.72
N ASN A 103 -0.69 -5.20 5.56
CA ASN A 103 -1.42 -6.39 5.11
C ASN A 103 -1.30 -7.54 6.12
N ASN A 104 -0.12 -7.80 6.66
CA ASN A 104 0.07 -8.85 7.67
C ASN A 104 -0.73 -8.56 8.94
N THR A 105 -0.66 -7.34 9.45
CA THR A 105 -1.38 -6.94 10.67
C THR A 105 -2.89 -7.12 10.51
N TYR A 106 -3.45 -6.70 9.37
CA TYR A 106 -4.89 -6.86 9.14
C TYR A 106 -5.30 -8.29 8.85
N GLN A 107 -4.47 -9.08 8.15
CA GLN A 107 -4.71 -10.52 7.98
C GLN A 107 -4.73 -11.26 9.32
N GLU A 108 -3.79 -10.96 10.23
CA GLU A 108 -3.77 -11.54 11.57
C GLU A 108 -5.02 -11.14 12.39
N LYS A 109 -5.41 -9.86 12.34
CA LYS A 109 -6.64 -9.40 13.00
C LYS A 109 -7.89 -10.08 12.43
N LEU A 110 -7.96 -10.25 11.11
CA LEU A 110 -9.09 -10.93 10.43
C LEU A 110 -9.17 -12.39 10.83
N ILE A 111 -8.05 -13.11 10.73
CA ILE A 111 -7.97 -14.52 11.13
C ILE A 111 -8.30 -14.66 12.62
N GLY A 112 -7.76 -13.80 13.47
CA GLY A 112 -8.04 -13.78 14.90
C GLY A 112 -9.53 -13.59 15.20
N LYS A 113 -10.21 -12.67 14.53
CA LYS A 113 -11.66 -12.47 14.68
C LYS A 113 -12.47 -13.70 14.24
N ILE A 114 -12.10 -14.32 13.13
CA ILE A 114 -12.77 -15.51 12.61
C ILE A 114 -12.57 -16.69 13.59
N VAL A 115 -11.32 -16.97 13.95
CA VAL A 115 -10.98 -18.04 14.87
C VAL A 115 -11.69 -17.85 16.21
N PHE A 116 -11.65 -16.64 16.78
CA PHE A 116 -12.32 -16.33 18.03
C PHE A 116 -13.85 -16.50 17.93
N HIS A 117 -14.47 -16.10 16.84
CA HIS A 117 -15.92 -16.27 16.63
C HIS A 117 -16.34 -17.74 16.69
N TYR A 118 -15.61 -18.64 16.04
CA TYR A 118 -15.92 -20.06 16.05
C TYR A 118 -15.45 -20.74 17.34
N ALA A 119 -14.25 -20.42 17.83
CA ALA A 119 -13.68 -21.01 19.05
C ALA A 119 -14.51 -20.70 20.30
N ARG A 120 -15.07 -19.48 20.43
CA ARG A 120 -15.91 -19.11 21.56
C ARG A 120 -17.12 -20.03 21.73
N ARG A 121 -17.65 -20.60 20.63
CA ARG A 121 -18.79 -21.52 20.66
C ARG A 121 -18.42 -22.86 21.32
N TRP A 122 -17.16 -23.24 21.23
CA TRP A 122 -16.62 -24.50 21.76
C TRP A 122 -16.03 -24.34 23.17
N ILE A 123 -15.43 -23.19 23.44
CA ILE A 123 -14.65 -22.95 24.66
C ILE A 123 -15.52 -22.32 25.76
N LEU A 124 -16.44 -21.41 25.40
CA LEU A 124 -17.20 -20.62 26.36
C LEU A 124 -18.56 -21.28 26.69
N PRO A 125 -18.88 -21.48 27.99
CA PRO A 125 -20.22 -21.89 28.42
C PRO A 125 -21.29 -20.91 27.97
N TYR A 126 -22.50 -21.43 27.77
CA TYR A 126 -23.63 -20.64 27.22
C TYR A 126 -23.92 -19.35 28.03
N PRO A 127 -23.95 -19.32 29.36
CA PRO A 127 -24.23 -18.07 30.11
C PRO A 127 -23.18 -17.02 29.93
N ILE A 128 -21.90 -17.37 29.76
CA ILE A 128 -20.83 -16.44 29.51
C ILE A 128 -20.96 -15.86 28.11
N ARG A 129 -21.36 -16.65 27.14
CA ARG A 129 -21.62 -16.17 25.76
C ARG A 129 -22.76 -15.15 25.72
N ILE A 130 -23.84 -15.38 26.45
CA ILE A 130 -24.96 -14.43 26.58
C ILE A 130 -24.46 -13.11 27.14
N CYS A 131 -23.75 -13.15 28.25
CA CYS A 131 -23.20 -11.95 28.88
C CYS A 131 -22.30 -11.15 27.92
N LEU A 132 -21.36 -11.80 27.26
CA LEU A 132 -20.47 -11.16 26.29
C LEU A 132 -21.22 -10.59 25.09
N THR A 133 -22.21 -11.32 24.57
CA THR A 133 -23.01 -10.86 23.43
C THR A 133 -23.85 -9.64 23.83
N SER A 134 -24.46 -9.66 24.99
CA SER A 134 -25.25 -8.54 25.53
C SER A 134 -24.37 -7.29 25.76
N LEU A 135 -23.18 -7.45 26.34
CA LEU A 135 -22.23 -6.34 26.53
C LEU A 135 -21.77 -5.73 25.19
N ARG A 136 -21.50 -6.58 24.22
CA ARG A 136 -21.11 -6.10 22.89
C ARG A 136 -22.25 -5.42 22.15
N SER A 137 -23.48 -5.85 22.33
CA SER A 137 -24.66 -5.26 21.70
C SER A 137 -24.89 -3.80 22.14
N VAL A 138 -24.51 -3.46 23.37
CA VAL A 138 -24.65 -2.10 23.92
C VAL A 138 -23.96 -1.07 23.02
N LYS A 139 -22.77 -1.35 22.53
CA LYS A 139 -22.02 -0.46 21.63
C LYS A 139 -22.83 -0.13 20.36
N TYR A 140 -23.42 -1.14 19.73
CA TYR A 140 -24.19 -0.97 18.49
C TYR A 140 -25.54 -0.29 18.74
N ILE A 141 -26.24 -0.68 19.82
CA ILE A 141 -27.50 -0.05 20.21
C ILE A 141 -27.29 1.43 20.54
N TRP A 142 -26.23 1.75 21.29
CA TRP A 142 -25.89 3.13 21.61
C TRP A 142 -25.60 3.97 20.37
N LYS A 143 -24.80 3.43 19.42
CA LYS A 143 -24.49 4.08 18.15
C LYS A 143 -25.77 4.34 17.33
N GLY A 144 -26.69 3.38 17.27
CA GLY A 144 -27.98 3.55 16.61
C GLY A 144 -28.87 4.60 17.27
N LEU A 145 -28.95 4.60 18.59
CA LEU A 145 -29.72 5.59 19.34
C LEU A 145 -29.16 7.00 19.19
N THR A 146 -27.85 7.19 19.20
CA THR A 146 -27.23 8.51 18.99
C THR A 146 -27.45 9.02 17.57
N THR A 147 -27.41 8.13 16.57
CA THR A 147 -27.70 8.48 15.17
C THR A 147 -29.17 8.90 15.01
N LEU A 148 -30.08 8.16 15.63
CA LEU A 148 -31.53 8.51 15.62
C LEU A 148 -31.80 9.79 16.36
N ALA A 149 -31.16 10.03 17.51
CA ALA A 149 -31.29 11.28 18.27
C ALA A 149 -30.78 12.50 17.48
N ALA A 150 -29.81 12.31 16.59
CA ALA A 150 -29.37 13.35 15.65
C ALA A 150 -30.33 13.58 14.48
N GLY A 151 -31.48 12.92 14.46
CA GLY A 151 -32.50 13.04 13.42
C GLY A 151 -32.16 12.35 12.11
N LYS A 152 -31.18 11.44 12.13
CA LYS A 152 -30.72 10.71 10.94
C LYS A 152 -31.16 9.25 10.99
N ILE A 153 -31.65 8.74 9.86
CA ILE A 153 -31.98 7.33 9.68
C ILE A 153 -30.93 6.76 8.75
N GLU A 154 -29.88 6.21 9.33
CA GLU A 154 -28.72 5.64 8.64
C GLU A 154 -28.52 4.17 9.04
N VAL A 155 -27.54 3.51 8.42
CA VAL A 155 -27.20 2.09 8.66
C VAL A 155 -27.05 1.74 10.15
N PRO A 156 -26.43 2.57 11.03
CA PRO A 156 -26.35 2.26 12.46
C PRO A 156 -27.69 2.07 13.17
N VAL A 157 -28.76 2.72 12.70
CA VAL A 157 -30.11 2.55 13.25
C VAL A 157 -30.67 1.18 12.88
N LEU A 158 -30.45 0.75 11.65
CA LEU A 158 -30.84 -0.59 11.17
C LEU A 158 -30.11 -1.69 11.93
N ASP A 159 -28.81 -1.54 12.10
CA ASP A 159 -27.96 -2.49 12.84
C ASP A 159 -28.40 -2.61 14.30
N ALA A 160 -28.61 -1.46 14.96
CA ALA A 160 -29.10 -1.40 16.34
C ALA A 160 -30.47 -2.07 16.48
N THR A 161 -31.37 -1.88 15.53
CA THR A 161 -32.71 -2.50 15.53
C THR A 161 -32.60 -4.01 15.37
N ALA A 162 -31.81 -4.49 14.40
CA ALA A 162 -31.66 -5.93 14.16
C ALA A 162 -31.02 -6.63 15.37
N ILE A 163 -29.97 -6.06 15.95
CA ILE A 163 -29.29 -6.59 17.13
C ILE A 163 -30.21 -6.53 18.35
N GLY A 164 -30.87 -5.38 18.58
CA GLY A 164 -31.75 -5.17 19.73
C GLY A 164 -32.92 -6.14 19.73
N VAL A 165 -33.61 -6.31 18.61
CA VAL A 165 -34.72 -7.28 18.46
C VAL A 165 -34.22 -8.71 18.70
N SER A 166 -33.06 -9.07 18.18
CA SER A 166 -32.50 -10.41 18.38
C SER A 166 -32.20 -10.69 19.85
N VAL A 167 -31.63 -9.72 20.57
CA VAL A 167 -31.33 -9.81 22.02
C VAL A 167 -32.65 -9.92 22.82
N LEU A 168 -33.65 -9.06 22.52
CA LEU A 168 -34.95 -9.08 23.21
C LEU A 168 -35.69 -10.42 23.01
N ARG A 169 -35.55 -11.03 21.86
CA ARG A 169 -36.10 -12.38 21.60
C ARG A 169 -35.29 -13.52 22.21
N GLY A 170 -34.17 -13.23 22.84
CA GLY A 170 -33.27 -14.24 23.39
C GLY A 170 -32.45 -15.00 22.32
N ASP A 171 -32.45 -14.51 21.08
CA ASP A 171 -31.67 -15.09 19.99
C ASP A 171 -30.25 -14.48 19.95
N PHE A 172 -29.45 -14.85 20.93
CA PHE A 172 -28.07 -14.38 21.05
C PHE A 172 -27.13 -14.90 19.96
N ASN A 173 -27.48 -16.01 19.31
CA ASN A 173 -26.71 -16.53 18.19
C ASN A 173 -26.83 -15.62 16.98
N THR A 174 -28.04 -15.20 16.63
CA THR A 174 -28.29 -14.25 15.53
C THR A 174 -27.66 -12.90 15.84
N ALA A 175 -27.86 -12.34 17.06
CA ALA A 175 -27.21 -11.09 17.47
C ALA A 175 -25.68 -11.18 17.37
N GLY A 176 -25.10 -12.28 17.83
CA GLY A 176 -23.64 -12.51 17.74
C GLY A 176 -23.14 -12.63 16.31
N SER A 177 -23.90 -13.25 15.42
CA SER A 177 -23.56 -13.39 14.00
C SER A 177 -23.62 -12.03 13.27
N ILE A 178 -24.65 -11.23 13.53
CA ILE A 178 -24.77 -9.88 12.99
C ILE A 178 -23.57 -9.03 13.43
N MET A 179 -23.27 -8.98 14.71
CA MET A 179 -22.13 -8.23 15.24
C MET A 179 -20.78 -8.72 14.71
N PHE A 180 -20.65 -10.02 14.46
CA PHE A 180 -19.45 -10.59 13.84
C PHE A 180 -19.28 -10.08 12.40
N MET A 181 -20.34 -10.13 11.60
CA MET A 181 -20.31 -9.65 10.21
C MET A 181 -20.03 -8.15 10.13
N LEU A 182 -20.67 -7.36 10.99
CA LEU A 182 -20.38 -5.91 11.08
C LEU A 182 -18.93 -5.64 11.47
N GLY A 183 -18.40 -6.38 12.46
CA GLY A 183 -17.00 -6.24 12.88
C GLY A 183 -15.98 -6.67 11.81
N ILE A 184 -16.33 -7.62 10.95
CA ILE A 184 -15.52 -7.95 9.76
C ILE A 184 -15.59 -6.80 8.74
N GLY A 185 -16.79 -6.27 8.47
CA GLY A 185 -16.98 -5.14 7.57
C GLY A 185 -16.17 -3.90 8.00
N GLU A 186 -16.28 -3.50 9.27
CA GLU A 186 -15.49 -2.39 9.84
C GLU A 186 -13.98 -2.62 9.68
N LEU A 187 -13.49 -3.85 9.90
CA LEU A 187 -12.08 -4.18 9.76
C LEU A 187 -11.61 -4.10 8.30
N LEU A 188 -12.42 -4.59 7.37
CA LEU A 188 -12.10 -4.54 5.93
C LEU A 188 -12.13 -3.10 5.41
N GLU A 189 -13.08 -2.29 5.86
CA GLU A 189 -13.16 -0.86 5.53
C GLU A 189 -11.90 -0.11 6.01
N GLU A 190 -11.53 -0.30 7.29
CA GLU A 190 -10.32 0.30 7.85
C GLU A 190 -9.06 -0.14 7.09
N TRP A 191 -8.95 -1.43 6.77
CA TRP A 191 -7.83 -1.96 6.01
C TRP A 191 -7.75 -1.36 4.61
N THR A 192 -8.88 -1.31 3.90
CA THR A 192 -8.95 -0.73 2.56
C THR A 192 -8.58 0.75 2.56
N HIS A 193 -9.08 1.50 3.54
CA HIS A 193 -8.75 2.92 3.68
C HIS A 193 -7.24 3.14 3.92
N LYS A 194 -6.67 2.45 4.90
CA LYS A 194 -5.23 2.55 5.19
C LYS A 194 -4.38 2.11 4.02
N LYS A 195 -4.75 1.00 3.36
CA LYS A 195 -4.05 0.52 2.18
C LYS A 195 -4.07 1.53 1.05
N SER A 196 -5.19 2.19 0.80
CA SER A 196 -5.30 3.21 -0.26
C SER A 196 -4.39 4.40 0.02
N VAL A 197 -4.31 4.86 1.28
CA VAL A 197 -3.40 5.95 1.69
C VAL A 197 -1.94 5.52 1.52
N ASP A 198 -1.58 4.32 1.96
CA ASP A 198 -0.20 3.81 1.85
C ASP A 198 0.21 3.59 0.39
N ASP A 199 -0.68 3.04 -0.44
CA ASP A 199 -0.42 2.84 -1.86
C ASP A 199 -0.21 4.17 -2.59
N LEU A 200 -0.96 5.21 -2.23
CA LEU A 200 -0.77 6.56 -2.77
C LEU A 200 0.58 7.13 -2.35
N ALA A 201 0.89 7.10 -1.05
CA ALA A 201 2.16 7.61 -0.51
C ALA A 201 3.36 6.86 -1.13
N ARG A 202 3.24 5.53 -1.29
CA ARG A 202 4.25 4.69 -1.92
C ARG A 202 4.44 5.03 -3.39
N THR A 203 3.37 5.21 -4.15
CA THR A 203 3.44 5.59 -5.56
C THR A 203 4.14 6.93 -5.73
N MET A 204 3.85 7.88 -4.85
CA MET A 204 4.53 9.18 -4.83
C MET A 204 6.02 9.05 -4.46
N SER A 205 6.38 8.16 -3.55
CA SER A 205 7.77 7.92 -3.12
C SER A 205 8.59 7.13 -4.14
N LEU A 206 7.97 6.18 -4.86
CA LEU A 206 8.61 5.42 -5.94
C LEU A 206 8.85 6.27 -7.20
N ASN A 207 8.14 7.37 -7.32
CA ASN A 207 8.36 8.35 -8.38
C ASN A 207 9.57 9.25 -8.08
N VAL A 208 10.69 8.64 -7.72
CA VAL A 208 12.00 9.32 -7.74
C VAL A 208 12.36 9.54 -9.20
N GLY A 209 11.61 10.44 -9.79
CA GLY A 209 11.73 10.78 -11.17
C GLY A 209 13.03 11.49 -11.43
N LYS A 210 13.60 11.17 -12.54
CA LYS A 210 14.43 12.10 -13.27
C LYS A 210 13.46 12.99 -14.05
N VAL A 211 13.77 14.25 -14.10
CA VAL A 211 12.99 15.24 -14.85
C VAL A 211 13.92 15.96 -15.82
N TRP A 212 13.38 16.36 -16.96
CA TRP A 212 14.11 17.14 -17.93
C TRP A 212 14.11 18.61 -17.50
N LEU A 213 15.25 19.09 -17.00
CA LEU A 213 15.48 20.49 -16.68
C LEU A 213 15.87 21.24 -17.93
N VAL A 214 15.24 22.39 -18.17
CA VAL A 214 15.66 23.31 -19.25
C VAL A 214 16.77 24.21 -18.73
N SER A 215 17.97 23.99 -19.21
CA SER A 215 19.14 24.80 -18.87
C SER A 215 19.88 25.23 -20.14
N GLY A 216 20.02 26.55 -20.35
CA GLY A 216 20.73 27.08 -21.50
C GLY A 216 20.12 26.71 -22.86
N GLY A 217 18.79 26.46 -22.92
CA GLY A 217 18.09 26.05 -24.15
C GLY A 217 18.22 24.56 -24.49
N GLN A 218 18.79 23.77 -23.59
CA GLN A 218 18.89 22.31 -23.73
C GLN A 218 18.13 21.61 -22.58
N GLU A 219 17.58 20.44 -22.89
CA GLU A 219 16.95 19.57 -21.91
C GLU A 219 18.00 18.64 -21.30
N VAL A 220 18.20 18.74 -20.00
CA VAL A 220 19.12 17.90 -19.25
C VAL A 220 18.34 17.05 -18.26
N LEU A 221 18.54 15.72 -18.30
CA LEU A 221 17.89 14.81 -17.37
C LEU A 221 18.57 14.85 -16.01
N VAL A 222 17.88 15.40 -15.01
CA VAL A 222 18.38 15.56 -13.65
C VAL A 222 17.46 14.86 -12.63
N PRO A 223 18.00 14.43 -11.47
CA PRO A 223 17.18 13.96 -10.37
C PRO A 223 16.21 15.05 -9.89
N THR A 224 14.99 14.65 -9.52
CA THR A 224 13.97 15.57 -9.00
C THR A 224 14.43 16.35 -7.76
N SER A 225 15.34 15.78 -6.97
CA SER A 225 15.94 16.43 -5.79
C SER A 225 16.80 17.67 -6.11
N GLN A 226 17.21 17.84 -7.37
CA GLN A 226 18.02 19.00 -7.81
C GLN A 226 17.16 20.16 -8.31
N ILE A 227 15.88 19.97 -8.50
CA ILE A 227 14.95 20.98 -8.97
C ILE A 227 14.60 21.97 -7.86
N LYS A 228 14.60 23.24 -8.17
CA LYS A 228 14.26 24.34 -7.27
C LYS A 228 13.03 25.09 -7.79
N ALA A 229 12.37 25.81 -6.90
CA ALA A 229 11.27 26.70 -7.29
C ALA A 229 11.77 27.74 -8.29
N GLY A 230 11.06 27.90 -9.40
CA GLY A 230 11.43 28.77 -10.51
C GLY A 230 12.15 28.07 -11.67
N ASP A 231 12.56 26.83 -11.50
CA ASP A 231 13.13 26.06 -12.61
C ASP A 231 12.06 25.67 -13.64
N LYS A 232 12.46 25.65 -14.92
CA LYS A 232 11.62 25.14 -16.00
C LYS A 232 11.94 23.67 -16.28
N VAL A 233 10.92 22.84 -16.23
CA VAL A 233 11.04 21.42 -16.52
C VAL A 233 10.15 21.02 -17.70
N VAL A 234 10.59 20.04 -18.47
CA VAL A 234 9.82 19.47 -19.56
C VAL A 234 9.25 18.12 -19.13
N VAL A 235 7.96 17.97 -19.28
CA VAL A 235 7.26 16.70 -19.02
C VAL A 235 6.78 16.17 -20.37
N HIS A 236 7.39 15.07 -20.82
CA HIS A 236 7.00 14.44 -22.07
C HIS A 236 5.70 13.63 -21.90
N MET A 237 5.01 13.41 -23.01
CA MET A 237 3.77 12.65 -23.04
C MET A 237 3.97 11.25 -22.45
N GLY A 238 3.04 10.83 -21.60
CA GLY A 238 3.12 9.55 -20.89
C GLY A 238 3.91 9.57 -19.56
N ASN A 239 4.55 10.68 -19.24
CA ASN A 239 5.25 10.85 -17.98
C ASN A 239 4.35 11.49 -16.91
N ILE A 240 4.73 11.27 -15.65
CA ILE A 240 4.04 11.89 -14.51
C ILE A 240 4.65 13.28 -14.27
N ILE A 241 3.79 14.25 -13.95
CA ILE A 241 4.21 15.58 -13.51
C ILE A 241 4.68 15.46 -12.06
N PRO A 242 5.98 15.62 -11.77
CA PRO A 242 6.55 15.32 -10.45
C PRO A 242 6.43 16.46 -9.42
N PHE A 243 6.03 17.65 -9.86
CA PHE A 243 5.95 18.84 -9.01
C PHE A 243 4.68 19.63 -9.24
N ASP A 244 4.27 20.39 -8.25
CA ASP A 244 3.29 21.45 -8.41
C ASP A 244 3.93 22.62 -9.19
N GLY A 245 3.20 23.19 -10.11
CA GLY A 245 3.71 24.26 -10.94
C GLY A 245 2.67 24.85 -11.88
N VAL A 246 3.09 25.78 -12.68
CA VAL A 246 2.27 26.41 -13.73
C VAL A 246 2.81 26.06 -15.09
N VAL A 247 1.92 25.94 -16.07
CA VAL A 247 2.31 25.69 -17.46
C VAL A 247 2.97 26.95 -18.02
N ALA A 248 4.26 26.86 -18.34
CA ALA A 248 4.99 27.95 -18.94
C ALA A 248 4.83 27.99 -20.47
N GLU A 249 4.73 26.81 -21.09
CA GLU A 249 4.61 26.66 -22.54
C GLU A 249 3.96 25.32 -22.89
N GLY A 250 3.19 25.28 -23.97
CA GLY A 250 2.52 24.08 -24.46
C GLY A 250 1.13 23.85 -23.86
N GLU A 251 0.57 22.71 -24.23
CA GLU A 251 -0.72 22.21 -23.68
C GLU A 251 -0.71 20.69 -23.60
N ALA A 252 -1.43 20.15 -22.63
CA ALA A 252 -1.59 18.71 -22.49
C ALA A 252 -2.91 18.31 -21.83
N MET A 253 -3.35 17.08 -22.09
CA MET A 253 -4.41 16.42 -21.33
C MET A 253 -3.76 15.68 -20.18
N VAL A 254 -4.11 16.07 -18.95
CA VAL A 254 -3.56 15.51 -17.70
C VAL A 254 -4.58 14.62 -17.02
N ASN A 255 -4.20 13.39 -16.73
CA ASN A 255 -5.01 12.47 -15.97
C ASN A 255 -4.77 12.67 -14.47
N GLN A 256 -5.80 13.08 -13.75
CA GLN A 256 -5.78 13.30 -12.30
C GLN A 256 -6.51 12.21 -11.51
N ALA A 257 -6.91 11.12 -12.16
CA ALA A 257 -7.74 10.08 -11.56
C ALA A 257 -7.16 9.49 -10.25
N SER A 258 -5.85 9.39 -10.15
CA SER A 258 -5.16 8.90 -8.94
C SER A 258 -5.26 9.85 -7.74
N LEU A 259 -5.51 11.13 -7.95
CA LEU A 259 -5.61 12.16 -6.91
C LEU A 259 -7.06 12.54 -6.61
N THR A 260 -7.86 12.70 -7.65
CA THR A 260 -9.24 13.23 -7.53
C THR A 260 -10.31 12.14 -7.64
N GLY A 261 -9.96 10.96 -8.13
CA GLY A 261 -10.90 9.89 -8.48
C GLY A 261 -11.66 10.14 -9.78
N GLU A 262 -11.47 11.29 -10.44
CA GLU A 262 -12.11 11.62 -11.70
C GLU A 262 -11.37 10.99 -12.87
N SER A 263 -12.06 10.16 -13.64
CA SER A 263 -11.48 9.43 -14.77
C SER A 263 -11.32 10.29 -16.05
N VAL A 264 -11.88 11.50 -16.07
CA VAL A 264 -11.82 12.38 -17.26
C VAL A 264 -10.53 13.21 -17.21
N PRO A 265 -9.66 13.13 -18.22
CA PRO A 265 -8.48 13.97 -18.30
C PRO A 265 -8.84 15.46 -18.41
N VAL A 266 -8.07 16.29 -17.73
CA VAL A 266 -8.24 17.75 -17.74
C VAL A 266 -7.22 18.39 -18.67
N ARG A 267 -7.68 19.30 -19.54
CA ARG A 267 -6.79 20.08 -20.40
C ARG A 267 -6.09 21.16 -19.56
N LYS A 268 -4.79 21.20 -19.65
CA LYS A 268 -3.93 22.21 -19.03
C LYS A 268 -3.22 23.03 -20.10
N THR A 269 -3.29 24.33 -19.96
CA THR A 269 -2.69 25.33 -20.86
C THR A 269 -1.98 26.42 -20.06
N VAL A 270 -1.28 27.32 -20.72
CA VAL A 270 -0.59 28.46 -20.07
C VAL A 270 -1.56 29.37 -19.28
N GLU A 271 -2.84 29.33 -19.59
CA GLU A 271 -3.88 30.13 -18.93
C GLU A 271 -4.61 29.40 -17.79
N SER A 272 -4.30 28.12 -17.54
CA SER A 272 -5.01 27.28 -16.57
C SER A 272 -4.22 27.00 -15.30
#